data_cf289b92e3aaac053140716674ae4ba3
#
_entry.id   cf289b92e3aaac053140716674ae4ba3
#
_cell.length_a   1.000
_cell.length_b   1.000
_cell.length_c   1.000
_cell.angle_alpha   90.00
_cell.angle_beta   90.00
_cell.angle_gamma   90.00
#
_symmetry.space_group_name_H-M   'P 1'
#
loop_
_entity.id
_entity.type
_entity.pdbx_description
1 polymer ?
#
loop_
_entity_poly.entity_id
_entity_poly.type
_entity_poly.pdbx_seq_one_letter_code
_entity_poly.pdbx_strand_id
1 'polypeptide(L)'
;MKRFFTLLFTALLLTAALCVSASASQYDSVAQDLSAIGMFRGTGNGFDLDRAPTRSEAAIMLVRLYGAEDKAKAAYDAGEITHPFTDVSAYASPYVAWLYTNGITNGTSATTFGSGRACTLQNYVVFLLRALGYKDGTDFQYAQATNLAQTCGFYTPLLFDGTFLRDDLAALTYQALAANVKGTDTSLLASLIASGAIDKTAAKP
;
A
#
# COMPACT_ATOMS: atom_id res chain seq x y z
N MET A 1 18.54 65.43 44.77
CA MET A 1 17.76 64.16 44.91
C MET A 1 17.45 63.67 43.53
N LYS A 2 18.29 62.77 43.02
CA LYS A 2 18.12 62.15 41.67
C LYS A 2 17.58 60.78 41.87
N ARG A 3 16.35 60.51 41.41
CA ARG A 3 15.73 59.21 41.42
C ARG A 3 16.20 58.47 40.18
N PHE A 4 16.98 57.42 40.37
CA PHE A 4 17.33 56.44 39.32
C PHE A 4 16.13 55.57 39.07
N PHE A 5 15.59 55.64 37.85
CA PHE A 5 14.58 54.74 37.35
C PHE A 5 15.31 53.55 36.74
N THR A 6 15.35 52.47 37.48
CA THR A 6 15.87 51.18 36.94
C THR A 6 14.77 50.51 36.13
N LEU A 7 14.87 50.64 34.83
CA LEU A 7 14.03 49.85 33.87
C LEU A 7 14.49 48.40 33.87
N LEU A 8 13.71 47.54 34.52
CA LEU A 8 13.88 46.11 34.47
C LEU A 8 13.32 45.63 33.10
N PHE A 9 14.21 45.36 32.16
CA PHE A 9 13.87 44.79 30.88
C PHE A 9 13.66 43.27 31.07
N THR A 10 12.44 42.85 31.39
CA THR A 10 12.07 41.47 31.37
C THR A 10 11.99 41.03 29.91
N ALA A 11 13.04 40.39 29.43
CA ALA A 11 13.03 39.69 28.17
C ALA A 11 12.05 38.49 28.30
N LEU A 12 10.82 38.69 27.83
CA LEU A 12 9.85 37.59 27.62
C LEU A 12 10.35 36.77 26.43
N LEU A 13 11.11 35.74 26.73
CA LEU A 13 11.41 34.67 25.78
C LEU A 13 10.08 33.99 25.41
N LEU A 14 9.46 34.53 24.36
CA LEU A 14 8.36 33.86 23.66
C LEU A 14 8.97 32.64 22.92
N THR A 15 9.10 31.52 23.63
CA THR A 15 9.30 30.24 22.99
C THR A 15 8.06 29.97 22.17
N ALA A 16 8.09 30.42 20.93
CA ALA A 16 7.18 29.88 19.91
C ALA A 16 7.50 28.40 19.81
N ALA A 17 6.73 27.60 20.55
CA ALA A 17 6.61 26.18 20.23
C ALA A 17 6.08 26.11 18.79
N LEU A 18 6.99 25.91 17.85
CA LEU A 18 6.65 25.44 16.52
C LEU A 18 5.98 24.08 16.75
N CYS A 19 4.67 24.10 16.96
CA CYS A 19 3.86 22.94 16.65
C CYS A 19 4.07 22.73 15.16
N VAL A 20 5.05 21.90 14.82
CA VAL A 20 5.05 21.22 13.54
C VAL A 20 3.80 20.36 13.61
N SER A 21 2.67 20.92 13.17
CA SER A 21 1.53 20.14 12.79
C SER A 21 2.09 19.25 11.69
N ALA A 22 2.34 17.97 12.00
CA ALA A 22 2.52 16.98 10.96
C ALA A 22 1.30 17.19 10.06
N SER A 23 1.51 17.68 8.84
CA SER A 23 0.44 17.78 7.88
C SER A 23 -0.07 16.36 7.73
N ALA A 24 -1.30 16.11 8.22
CA ALA A 24 -1.94 14.84 7.96
C ALA A 24 -1.91 14.66 6.44
N SER A 25 -1.46 13.50 5.98
CA SER A 25 -1.55 13.19 4.55
C SER A 25 -2.99 13.38 4.11
N GLN A 26 -3.20 13.90 2.91
CA GLN A 26 -4.55 14.03 2.34
C GLN A 26 -5.28 12.68 2.28
N TYR A 27 -4.56 11.57 2.44
CA TYR A 27 -5.08 10.20 2.41
C TYR A 27 -5.07 9.50 3.78
N ASP A 28 -4.90 10.23 4.90
CA ASP A 28 -4.96 9.65 6.24
C ASP A 28 -6.29 8.89 6.50
N SER A 29 -7.42 9.47 6.10
CA SER A 29 -8.73 8.82 6.23
C SER A 29 -8.82 7.55 5.38
N VAL A 30 -8.27 7.57 4.16
CA VAL A 30 -8.22 6.41 3.28
C VAL A 30 -7.38 5.28 3.89
N ALA A 31 -6.23 5.62 4.49
CA ALA A 31 -5.41 4.64 5.19
C ALA A 31 -6.12 4.04 6.40
N GLN A 32 -6.92 4.83 7.13
CA GLN A 32 -7.76 4.35 8.24
C GLN A 32 -8.85 3.41 7.75
N ASP A 33 -9.56 3.75 6.68
CA ASP A 33 -10.61 2.90 6.09
C ASP A 33 -10.04 1.56 5.62
N LEU A 34 -8.91 1.59 4.92
CA LEU A 34 -8.20 0.37 4.50
C LEU A 34 -7.69 -0.45 5.69
N SER A 35 -7.32 0.22 6.79
CA SER A 35 -6.89 -0.45 8.01
C SER A 35 -8.06 -1.14 8.72
N ALA A 36 -9.23 -0.50 8.75
CA ALA A 36 -10.44 -1.06 9.34
C ALA A 36 -10.84 -2.40 8.69
N ILE A 37 -10.63 -2.55 7.39
CA ILE A 37 -10.88 -3.81 6.65
C ILE A 37 -9.66 -4.74 6.60
N GLY A 38 -8.58 -4.44 7.35
CA GLY A 38 -7.37 -5.27 7.42
C GLY A 38 -6.46 -5.22 6.20
N MET A 39 -6.78 -4.38 5.21
CA MET A 39 -6.05 -4.29 3.94
C MET A 39 -4.72 -3.54 4.10
N PHE A 40 -4.70 -2.40 4.78
CA PHE A 40 -3.52 -1.60 5.02
C PHE A 40 -3.16 -1.61 6.51
N ARG A 41 -1.88 -1.84 6.84
CA ARG A 41 -1.45 -1.88 8.24
C ARG A 41 -0.32 -0.89 8.47
N GLY A 42 -0.32 -0.30 9.67
CA GLY A 42 0.76 0.56 10.13
C GLY A 42 2.06 -0.20 10.38
N THR A 43 3.11 0.56 10.67
CA THR A 43 4.49 0.06 10.87
C THR A 43 4.93 0.09 12.34
N GLY A 44 4.04 0.42 13.28
CA GLY A 44 4.35 0.69 14.70
C GLY A 44 4.52 2.18 14.99
N ASN A 45 4.82 3.01 13.98
CA ASN A 45 4.89 4.47 14.05
C ASN A 45 3.74 5.13 13.27
N GLY A 46 2.56 4.54 13.26
CA GLY A 46 1.46 4.96 12.41
C GLY A 46 1.53 4.34 11.01
N PHE A 47 0.99 5.03 10.01
CA PHE A 47 0.93 4.52 8.64
C PHE A 47 2.16 4.83 7.80
N ASP A 48 3.07 5.72 8.25
CA ASP A 48 4.28 6.15 7.52
C ASP A 48 3.96 6.56 6.06
N LEU A 49 2.95 7.39 5.88
CA LEU A 49 2.38 7.72 4.57
C LEU A 49 3.32 8.51 3.66
N ASP A 50 4.26 9.24 4.23
CA ASP A 50 5.19 10.18 3.59
C ASP A 50 6.49 9.54 3.07
N ARG A 51 6.62 8.22 3.10
CA ARG A 51 7.76 7.51 2.53
C ARG A 51 7.40 6.59 1.38
N ALA A 52 8.36 6.28 0.54
CA ALA A 52 8.17 5.28 -0.52
C ALA A 52 7.86 3.88 0.07
N PRO A 53 6.87 3.16 -0.48
CA PRO A 53 6.63 1.77 -0.10
C PRO A 53 7.75 0.87 -0.62
N THR A 54 8.11 -0.13 0.16
CA THR A 54 9.02 -1.18 -0.31
C THR A 54 8.28 -2.18 -1.21
N ARG A 55 9.04 -2.91 -2.02
CA ARG A 55 8.50 -3.99 -2.85
C ARG A 55 7.85 -5.10 -2.01
N SER A 56 8.38 -5.39 -0.82
CA SER A 56 7.74 -6.34 0.10
C SER A 56 6.40 -5.84 0.62
N GLU A 57 6.28 -4.56 0.97
CA GLU A 57 5.00 -3.98 1.40
C GLU A 57 3.95 -4.03 0.29
N ALA A 58 4.33 -3.72 -0.94
CA ALA A 58 3.46 -3.84 -2.10
C ALA A 58 3.04 -5.30 -2.36
N ALA A 59 3.95 -6.27 -2.18
CA ALA A 59 3.65 -7.68 -2.31
C ALA A 59 2.65 -8.18 -1.26
N ILE A 60 2.80 -7.74 -0.01
CA ILE A 60 1.86 -8.03 1.07
C ILE A 60 0.46 -7.49 0.74
N MET A 61 0.39 -6.24 0.26
CA MET A 61 -0.88 -5.66 -0.19
C MET A 61 -1.51 -6.47 -1.31
N LEU A 62 -0.71 -6.90 -2.30
CA LEU A 62 -1.20 -7.72 -3.41
C LEU A 62 -1.83 -9.03 -2.93
N VAL A 63 -1.19 -9.75 -2.00
CA VAL A 63 -1.74 -11.00 -1.46
C VAL A 63 -3.06 -10.77 -0.73
N ARG A 64 -3.20 -9.67 -0.01
CA ARG A 64 -4.47 -9.26 0.61
C ARG A 64 -5.54 -8.96 -0.44
N LEU A 65 -5.19 -8.27 -1.52
CA LEU A 65 -6.10 -8.00 -2.64
C LEU A 65 -6.55 -9.27 -3.39
N TYR A 66 -5.80 -10.36 -3.27
CA TYR A 66 -6.26 -11.69 -3.69
C TYR A 66 -7.13 -12.41 -2.66
N GLY A 67 -7.31 -11.83 -1.46
CA GLY A 67 -8.00 -12.49 -0.36
C GLY A 67 -7.27 -13.74 0.15
N ALA A 68 -5.96 -13.77 0.02
CA ALA A 68 -5.15 -14.97 0.22
C ALA A 68 -4.23 -14.90 1.47
N GLU A 69 -4.33 -13.86 2.31
CA GLU A 69 -3.38 -13.66 3.43
C GLU A 69 -3.33 -14.88 4.36
N ASP A 70 -4.47 -15.36 4.84
CA ASP A 70 -4.52 -16.47 5.79
C ASP A 70 -4.08 -17.79 5.14
N LYS A 71 -4.49 -18.01 3.87
CA LYS A 71 -4.06 -19.18 3.09
C LYS A 71 -2.55 -19.17 2.84
N ALA A 72 -1.98 -18.03 2.52
CA ALA A 72 -0.55 -17.86 2.30
C ALA A 72 0.26 -18.19 3.56
N LYS A 73 -0.17 -17.67 4.71
CA LYS A 73 0.48 -17.96 6.01
C LYS A 73 0.37 -19.43 6.37
N ALA A 74 -0.83 -19.99 6.33
CA ALA A 74 -1.06 -21.40 6.68
C ALA A 74 -0.25 -22.35 5.80
N ALA A 75 -0.24 -22.16 4.47
CA ALA A 75 0.52 -22.98 3.55
C ALA A 75 2.04 -22.83 3.73
N TYR A 76 2.53 -21.63 4.05
CA TYR A 76 3.94 -21.39 4.33
C TYR A 76 4.38 -22.05 5.63
N ASP A 77 3.59 -21.92 6.71
CA ASP A 77 3.85 -22.54 8.00
C ASP A 77 3.81 -24.07 7.94
N ALA A 78 2.96 -24.63 7.07
CA ALA A 78 2.91 -26.07 6.78
C ALA A 78 4.06 -26.56 5.85
N GLY A 79 4.88 -25.67 5.31
CA GLY A 79 5.95 -25.99 4.36
C GLY A 79 5.47 -26.39 2.96
N GLU A 80 4.20 -26.10 2.62
CA GLU A 80 3.59 -26.44 1.31
C GLU A 80 4.04 -25.47 0.21
N ILE A 81 4.38 -24.22 0.56
CA ILE A 81 4.88 -23.21 -0.35
C ILE A 81 6.20 -22.64 0.13
N THR A 82 7.07 -22.27 -0.78
CA THR A 82 8.38 -21.68 -0.49
C THR A 82 8.80 -20.72 -1.59
N HIS A 83 9.91 -20.03 -1.41
CA HIS A 83 10.54 -19.19 -2.43
C HIS A 83 12.08 -19.30 -2.37
N PRO A 84 12.80 -19.03 -3.46
CA PRO A 84 14.26 -19.13 -3.52
C PRO A 84 15.00 -17.87 -3.05
N PHE A 85 14.29 -16.80 -2.67
CA PHE A 85 14.88 -15.48 -2.45
C PHE A 85 15.51 -15.36 -1.06
N THR A 86 16.73 -14.84 -1.02
CA THR A 86 17.53 -14.72 0.21
C THR A 86 17.38 -13.37 0.92
N ASP A 87 16.76 -12.39 0.27
CA ASP A 87 16.60 -11.01 0.75
C ASP A 87 15.20 -10.71 1.30
N VAL A 88 14.38 -11.73 1.53
CA VAL A 88 13.03 -11.59 2.06
C VAL A 88 13.04 -11.83 3.57
N SER A 89 12.45 -10.92 4.34
CA SER A 89 12.31 -11.08 5.78
C SER A 89 11.33 -12.21 6.13
N ALA A 90 11.48 -12.81 7.33
CA ALA A 90 10.55 -13.82 7.82
C ALA A 90 9.09 -13.35 7.79
N TYR A 91 8.84 -12.08 8.10
CA TYR A 91 7.49 -11.50 8.04
C TYR A 91 6.89 -11.49 6.62
N ALA A 92 7.70 -11.20 5.60
CA ALA A 92 7.23 -11.11 4.21
C ALA A 92 7.25 -12.46 3.47
N SER A 93 7.97 -13.46 4.00
CA SER A 93 8.17 -14.75 3.34
C SER A 93 6.88 -15.49 2.99
N PRO A 94 5.86 -15.58 3.85
CA PRO A 94 4.61 -16.26 3.48
C PRO A 94 3.95 -15.65 2.24
N TYR A 95 3.94 -14.33 2.15
CA TYR A 95 3.33 -13.60 1.06
C TYR A 95 4.12 -13.76 -0.25
N VAL A 96 5.43 -13.62 -0.16
CA VAL A 96 6.32 -13.77 -1.32
C VAL A 96 6.31 -15.22 -1.83
N ALA A 97 6.27 -16.21 -0.92
CA ALA A 97 6.14 -17.62 -1.29
C ALA A 97 4.82 -17.89 -2.03
N TRP A 98 3.72 -17.33 -1.55
CA TRP A 98 2.43 -17.46 -2.23
C TRP A 98 2.45 -16.84 -3.62
N LEU A 99 2.98 -15.63 -3.76
CA LEU A 99 3.11 -14.96 -5.07
C LEU A 99 4.01 -15.74 -6.03
N TYR A 100 5.11 -16.31 -5.54
CA TYR A 100 6.04 -17.10 -6.33
C TYR A 100 5.42 -18.41 -6.80
N THR A 101 4.80 -19.18 -5.90
CA THR A 101 4.15 -20.46 -6.20
C THR A 101 3.00 -20.28 -7.20
N ASN A 102 2.27 -19.15 -7.14
CA ASN A 102 1.19 -18.85 -8.09
C ASN A 102 1.67 -18.17 -9.38
N GLY A 103 2.97 -18.06 -9.62
CA GLY A 103 3.54 -17.47 -10.84
C GLY A 103 3.31 -15.97 -11.00
N ILE A 104 2.97 -15.26 -9.90
CA ILE A 104 2.68 -13.82 -9.92
C ILE A 104 3.99 -13.01 -9.85
N THR A 105 5.04 -13.59 -9.26
CA THR A 105 6.37 -12.98 -9.22
C THR A 105 7.46 -14.01 -9.51
N ASN A 106 8.52 -13.55 -10.18
CA ASN A 106 9.76 -14.32 -10.41
C ASN A 106 10.96 -13.69 -9.68
N GLY A 107 10.71 -12.70 -8.80
CA GLY A 107 11.79 -11.90 -8.21
C GLY A 107 12.43 -10.91 -9.20
N THR A 108 13.58 -10.37 -8.81
CA THR A 108 14.45 -9.54 -9.65
C THR A 108 15.64 -10.33 -10.20
N SER A 109 15.90 -11.49 -9.62
CA SER A 109 16.82 -12.52 -10.09
C SER A 109 16.37 -13.88 -9.55
N ALA A 110 17.08 -14.96 -9.88
CA ALA A 110 16.77 -16.31 -9.40
C ALA A 110 16.77 -16.42 -7.86
N THR A 111 17.54 -15.59 -7.16
CA THR A 111 17.71 -15.65 -5.69
C THR A 111 17.39 -14.34 -4.98
N THR A 112 16.93 -13.31 -5.70
CA THR A 112 16.66 -11.99 -5.14
C THR A 112 15.25 -11.54 -5.49
N PHE A 113 14.47 -11.19 -4.47
CA PHE A 113 13.14 -10.57 -4.63
C PHE A 113 13.22 -9.07 -4.86
N GLY A 114 14.22 -8.40 -4.25
CA GLY A 114 14.36 -6.95 -4.20
C GLY A 114 13.54 -6.34 -3.06
N SER A 115 13.41 -7.03 -1.94
CA SER A 115 12.54 -6.72 -0.80
C SER A 115 12.55 -5.26 -0.36
N GLY A 116 13.75 -4.69 -0.16
CA GLY A 116 13.95 -3.32 0.30
C GLY A 116 13.91 -2.26 -0.79
N ARG A 117 13.78 -2.63 -2.07
CA ARG A 117 13.69 -1.65 -3.16
C ARG A 117 12.36 -0.91 -3.08
N ALA A 118 12.37 0.38 -3.40
CA ALA A 118 11.15 1.15 -3.55
C ALA A 118 10.24 0.53 -4.63
N CYS A 119 8.96 0.39 -4.32
CA CYS A 119 7.93 0.08 -5.31
C CYS A 119 7.61 1.36 -6.09
N THR A 120 7.60 1.29 -7.40
CA THR A 120 7.19 2.41 -8.24
C THR A 120 5.68 2.38 -8.48
N LEU A 121 5.09 3.53 -8.83
CA LEU A 121 3.71 3.64 -9.29
C LEU A 121 3.38 2.60 -10.37
N GLN A 122 4.23 2.49 -11.39
CA GLN A 122 4.05 1.54 -12.49
C GLN A 122 3.98 0.08 -12.00
N ASN A 123 4.88 -0.31 -11.09
CA ASN A 123 4.88 -1.65 -10.50
C ASN A 123 3.61 -1.91 -9.69
N TYR A 124 3.14 -0.91 -8.94
CA TYR A 124 1.96 -1.08 -8.12
C TYR A 124 0.67 -1.14 -8.94
N VAL A 125 0.55 -0.31 -9.97
CA VAL A 125 -0.56 -0.38 -10.94
C VAL A 125 -0.65 -1.77 -11.59
N VAL A 126 0.48 -2.37 -11.99
CA VAL A 126 0.49 -3.75 -12.50
C VAL A 126 -0.04 -4.75 -11.46
N PHE A 127 0.29 -4.58 -10.19
CA PHE A 127 -0.22 -5.43 -9.12
C PHE A 127 -1.74 -5.30 -8.97
N LEU A 128 -2.27 -4.09 -9.01
CA LEU A 128 -3.72 -3.85 -8.94
C LEU A 128 -4.47 -4.44 -10.14
N LEU A 129 -3.94 -4.28 -11.35
CA LEU A 129 -4.52 -4.91 -12.55
C LEU A 129 -4.56 -6.43 -12.44
N ARG A 130 -3.51 -7.06 -11.91
CA ARG A 130 -3.49 -8.52 -11.67
C ARG A 130 -4.52 -8.92 -10.63
N ALA A 131 -4.69 -8.16 -9.55
CA ALA A 131 -5.72 -8.41 -8.55
C ALA A 131 -7.14 -8.30 -9.14
N LEU A 132 -7.35 -7.41 -10.11
CA LEU A 132 -8.58 -7.28 -10.88
C LEU A 132 -8.77 -8.38 -11.94
N GLY A 133 -7.81 -9.31 -12.09
CA GLY A 133 -7.90 -10.44 -13.03
C GLY A 133 -7.33 -10.17 -14.43
N TYR A 134 -6.66 -9.04 -14.65
CA TYR A 134 -5.97 -8.74 -15.91
C TYR A 134 -4.60 -9.43 -15.96
N LYS A 135 -4.19 -9.86 -17.15
CA LYS A 135 -2.94 -10.61 -17.38
C LYS A 135 -1.97 -9.78 -18.22
N ASP A 136 -0.75 -9.61 -17.70
CA ASP A 136 0.37 -9.02 -18.41
C ASP A 136 0.70 -9.85 -19.66
N GLY A 137 1.02 -9.18 -20.76
CA GLY A 137 1.29 -9.81 -22.05
C GLY A 137 0.04 -10.26 -22.83
N THR A 138 -1.14 -10.32 -22.18
CA THR A 138 -2.41 -10.68 -22.82
C THR A 138 -3.37 -9.49 -22.88
N ASP A 139 -3.63 -8.86 -21.74
CA ASP A 139 -4.61 -7.77 -21.62
C ASP A 139 -3.94 -6.40 -21.69
N PHE A 140 -2.69 -6.33 -21.28
CA PHE A 140 -1.87 -5.12 -21.33
C PHE A 140 -0.40 -5.46 -21.44
N GLN A 141 0.39 -4.48 -21.88
CA GLN A 141 1.86 -4.53 -21.75
C GLN A 141 2.27 -3.70 -20.54
N TYR A 142 3.35 -4.09 -19.87
CA TYR A 142 3.86 -3.40 -18.69
C TYR A 142 3.93 -1.87 -18.87
N ALA A 143 4.46 -1.41 -20.01
CA ALA A 143 4.61 0.02 -20.30
C ALA A 143 3.26 0.78 -20.45
N GLN A 144 2.17 0.09 -20.73
CA GLN A 144 0.83 0.65 -20.90
C GLN A 144 -0.13 0.34 -19.74
N ALA A 145 0.37 -0.22 -18.63
CA ALA A 145 -0.47 -0.61 -17.50
C ALA A 145 -1.29 0.57 -16.94
N THR A 146 -0.69 1.75 -16.84
CA THR A 146 -1.39 2.97 -16.38
C THR A 146 -2.54 3.38 -17.29
N ASN A 147 -2.45 3.15 -18.61
CA ASN A 147 -3.55 3.44 -19.55
C ASN A 147 -4.75 2.52 -19.29
N LEU A 148 -4.49 1.23 -19.03
CA LEU A 148 -5.57 0.30 -18.69
C LEU A 148 -6.16 0.65 -17.31
N ALA A 149 -5.32 0.99 -16.32
CA ALA A 149 -5.78 1.41 -15.01
C ALA A 149 -6.69 2.64 -15.05
N GLN A 150 -6.38 3.59 -15.92
CA GLN A 150 -7.22 4.76 -16.19
C GLN A 150 -8.55 4.34 -16.83
N THR A 151 -8.53 3.43 -17.78
CA THR A 151 -9.75 2.86 -18.39
C THR A 151 -10.62 2.12 -17.37
N CYS A 152 -9.99 1.41 -16.43
CA CYS A 152 -10.68 0.73 -15.32
C CYS A 152 -11.20 1.71 -14.24
N GLY A 153 -10.85 2.98 -14.31
CA GLY A 153 -11.35 4.05 -13.43
C GLY A 153 -10.66 4.17 -12.08
N PHE A 154 -9.60 3.40 -11.81
CA PHE A 154 -8.90 3.45 -10.52
C PHE A 154 -7.59 4.27 -10.54
N TYR A 155 -7.20 4.85 -11.68
CA TYR A 155 -6.02 5.68 -11.79
C TYR A 155 -6.32 6.98 -12.54
N THR A 156 -5.89 8.10 -11.96
CA THR A 156 -5.97 9.43 -12.57
C THR A 156 -4.59 10.07 -12.53
N PRO A 157 -3.92 10.33 -13.67
CA PRO A 157 -2.52 10.80 -13.71
C PRO A 157 -2.25 12.07 -12.90
N LEU A 158 -3.20 13.02 -12.87
CA LEU A 158 -3.05 14.29 -12.16
C LEU A 158 -2.99 14.18 -10.64
N LEU A 159 -3.33 13.01 -10.06
CA LEU A 159 -3.29 12.80 -8.62
C LEU A 159 -1.95 12.22 -8.14
N PHE A 160 -1.05 11.83 -9.06
CA PHE A 160 0.19 11.11 -8.77
C PHE A 160 1.35 11.74 -9.55
N ASP A 161 1.80 12.90 -9.12
CA ASP A 161 2.78 13.75 -9.82
C ASP A 161 4.12 13.85 -9.07
N GLY A 162 4.66 12.81 -8.60
CA GLY A 162 5.91 12.87 -7.86
C GLY A 162 6.50 11.52 -7.51
N THR A 163 7.19 11.47 -6.40
CA THR A 163 7.66 10.20 -5.83
C THR A 163 6.47 9.41 -5.32
N PHE A 164 6.33 8.17 -5.76
CA PHE A 164 5.28 7.27 -5.30
C PHE A 164 5.47 6.94 -3.82
N LEU A 165 4.54 7.37 -2.98
CA LEU A 165 4.58 7.23 -1.53
C LEU A 165 3.55 6.21 -1.03
N ARG A 166 3.55 5.93 0.28
CA ARG A 166 2.60 5.00 0.89
C ARG A 166 1.18 5.55 0.95
N ASP A 167 1.00 6.86 0.95
CA ASP A 167 -0.31 7.48 0.80
C ASP A 167 -0.89 7.27 -0.60
N ASP A 168 -0.07 7.39 -1.65
CA ASP A 168 -0.45 7.06 -3.02
C ASP A 168 -0.82 5.58 -3.16
N LEU A 169 -0.05 4.69 -2.51
CA LEU A 169 -0.35 3.27 -2.48
C LEU A 169 -1.72 3.00 -1.83
N ALA A 170 -2.01 3.67 -0.71
CA ALA A 170 -3.30 3.57 -0.05
C ALA A 170 -4.43 4.10 -0.94
N ALA A 171 -4.26 5.30 -1.53
CA ALA A 171 -5.25 5.90 -2.41
C ALA A 171 -5.57 5.03 -3.63
N LEU A 172 -4.55 4.51 -4.31
CA LEU A 172 -4.73 3.60 -5.45
C LEU A 172 -5.41 2.29 -5.05
N THR A 173 -5.03 1.72 -3.89
CA THR A 173 -5.69 0.51 -3.38
C THR A 173 -7.17 0.76 -3.15
N TYR A 174 -7.52 1.86 -2.49
CA TYR A 174 -8.91 2.23 -2.22
C TYR A 174 -9.72 2.39 -3.51
N GLN A 175 -9.17 3.07 -4.51
CA GLN A 175 -9.82 3.23 -5.81
C GLN A 175 -9.96 1.88 -6.54
N ALA A 176 -8.94 1.02 -6.48
CA ALA A 176 -9.00 -0.30 -7.11
C ALA A 176 -10.05 -1.22 -6.47
N LEU A 177 -10.32 -1.08 -5.16
CA LEU A 177 -11.38 -1.83 -4.49
C LEU A 177 -12.78 -1.51 -5.06
N ALA A 178 -12.99 -0.29 -5.57
CA ALA A 178 -14.23 0.10 -6.22
C ALA A 178 -14.31 -0.32 -7.70
N ALA A 179 -13.18 -0.64 -8.34
CA ALA A 179 -13.13 -1.07 -9.73
C ALA A 179 -13.70 -2.49 -9.90
N ASN A 180 -14.32 -2.74 -11.05
CA ASN A 180 -14.88 -4.04 -11.36
C ASN A 180 -13.80 -5.08 -11.69
N VAL A 181 -13.97 -6.29 -11.19
CA VAL A 181 -13.18 -7.46 -11.59
C VAL A 181 -13.41 -7.70 -13.08
N LYS A 182 -12.35 -7.99 -13.81
CA LYS A 182 -12.36 -8.19 -15.26
C LYS A 182 -13.50 -9.10 -15.72
N GLY A 183 -14.29 -8.59 -16.65
CA GLY A 183 -15.40 -9.34 -17.26
C GLY A 183 -16.62 -9.53 -16.37
N THR A 184 -16.73 -8.77 -15.27
CA THR A 184 -17.88 -8.79 -14.36
C THR A 184 -18.34 -7.37 -14.04
N ASP A 185 -19.56 -7.25 -13.48
CA ASP A 185 -20.11 -6.01 -12.89
C ASP A 185 -19.89 -5.96 -11.36
N THR A 186 -19.03 -6.84 -10.83
CA THR A 186 -18.74 -6.96 -9.40
C THR A 186 -17.45 -6.23 -9.07
N SER A 187 -17.49 -5.29 -8.10
CA SER A 187 -16.28 -4.61 -7.65
C SER A 187 -15.33 -5.57 -6.93
N LEU A 188 -14.04 -5.24 -6.91
CA LEU A 188 -13.04 -6.03 -6.18
C LEU A 188 -13.40 -6.16 -4.70
N LEU A 189 -13.87 -5.08 -4.06
CA LEU A 189 -14.34 -5.10 -2.67
C LEU A 189 -15.48 -6.11 -2.48
N ALA A 190 -16.50 -6.07 -3.35
CA ALA A 190 -17.63 -7.00 -3.25
C ALA A 190 -17.19 -8.47 -3.45
N SER A 191 -16.24 -8.71 -4.34
CA SER A 191 -15.62 -10.03 -4.54
C SER A 191 -14.87 -10.52 -3.29
N LEU A 192 -14.09 -9.65 -2.64
CA LEU A 192 -13.34 -9.97 -1.41
C LEU A 192 -14.28 -10.24 -0.23
N ILE A 193 -15.38 -9.49 -0.11
CA ILE A 193 -16.43 -9.76 0.89
C ILE A 193 -17.11 -11.10 0.63
N ALA A 194 -17.47 -11.37 -0.62
CA ALA A 194 -18.13 -12.62 -1.01
C ALA A 194 -17.25 -13.86 -0.77
N SER A 195 -15.93 -13.72 -0.91
CA SER A 195 -14.96 -14.80 -0.61
C SER A 195 -14.65 -14.95 0.88
N GLY A 196 -15.13 -14.04 1.73
CA GLY A 196 -14.83 -14.01 3.17
C GLY A 196 -13.44 -13.46 3.52
N ALA A 197 -12.73 -12.89 2.55
CA ALA A 197 -11.41 -12.28 2.76
C ALA A 197 -11.48 -10.93 3.50
N ILE A 198 -12.62 -10.24 3.37
CA ILE A 198 -12.94 -9.03 4.11
C ILE A 198 -14.26 -9.25 4.85
N ASP A 199 -14.28 -8.91 6.15
CA ASP A 199 -15.53 -8.93 6.94
C ASP A 199 -16.45 -7.82 6.44
N LYS A 200 -17.67 -8.22 6.05
CA LYS A 200 -18.71 -7.29 5.60
C LYS A 200 -19.04 -6.20 6.64
N THR A 201 -18.91 -6.51 7.93
CA THR A 201 -19.22 -5.54 9.01
C THR A 201 -18.11 -4.50 9.17
N ALA A 202 -16.88 -4.84 8.80
CA ALA A 202 -15.74 -3.93 8.78
C ALA A 202 -15.74 -2.99 7.55
N ALA A 203 -16.37 -3.42 6.46
CA ALA A 203 -16.48 -2.68 5.19
C ALA A 203 -17.70 -1.74 5.16
N LYS A 204 -18.15 -1.20 6.29
CA LYS A 204 -19.24 -0.20 6.32
C LYS A 204 -18.76 1.14 5.78
N PRO A 205 -19.62 1.83 4.99
CA PRO A 205 -19.37 3.18 4.54
C PRO A 205 -19.34 4.18 5.68
#